data_2b748814ac16d5c46c59e1e961d3e4f8
#
_entry.id   2b748814ac16d5c46c59e1e961d3e4f8
#
_cell.length_a   1.000
_cell.length_b   1.000
_cell.length_c   1.000
_cell.angle_alpha   90.00
_cell.angle_beta   90.00
_cell.angle_gamma   90.00
#
_symmetry.space_group_name_H-M   'P 1'
#
loop_
_entity.id
_entity.type
_entity.pdbx_description
1 polymer ?
#
loop_
_entity_poly.entity_id
_entity_poly.type
_entity_poly.pdbx_seq_one_letter_code
_entity_poly.pdbx_strand_id
1 'polypeptide(L)'
;HCISSAASDVYKRQGYHIEVRALHDESLRNVDLFIHRQTTAQTSRFTTVELNNVENQILNSFEKALKIEVDIFNDFATQIIDKGKEILNIALSISELDISIMVANQSVCRNYTCPSIVEEKSLEIIGGRHPVVEQQMSLSEKSFIFNDCILNKKDLIWLITGPNMAGKSTYLRQNALIVIMAQAGLFVPAEKANIGVFDKIFSLSLIHI
;
A
#
# COMPACT_ATOMS: atom_id res chain seq x y z
N HIS A 1 4.92 -33.26 46.62
CA HIS A 1 4.13 -32.02 46.57
C HIS A 1 4.08 -31.55 45.12
N CYS A 2 3.00 -31.84 44.43
CA CYS A 2 2.81 -31.30 43.08
C CYS A 2 2.02 -30.01 43.18
N ILE A 3 2.69 -28.88 43.04
CA ILE A 3 2.03 -27.64 42.58
C ILE A 3 1.92 -27.80 41.08
N SER A 4 0.75 -28.19 40.61
CA SER A 4 0.46 -28.29 39.18
C SER A 4 0.10 -26.88 38.67
N SER A 5 1.06 -26.18 38.08
CA SER A 5 0.75 -25.08 37.20
C SER A 5 0.45 -25.63 35.82
N ALA A 6 -0.78 -26.04 35.59
CA ALA A 6 -1.21 -26.49 34.27
C ALA A 6 -1.45 -25.25 33.39
N ALA A 7 -0.45 -24.91 32.57
CA ALA A 7 -0.53 -23.91 31.54
C ALA A 7 -1.34 -24.42 30.33
N SER A 8 -2.65 -24.42 30.48
CA SER A 8 -3.59 -24.56 29.37
C SER A 8 -4.68 -23.50 29.53
N ASP A 9 -5.09 -22.88 28.43
CA ASP A 9 -6.09 -21.79 28.44
C ASP A 9 -7.44 -22.16 29.08
N VAL A 10 -7.72 -23.44 29.21
CA VAL A 10 -8.90 -23.96 29.89
C VAL A 10 -8.75 -23.88 31.43
N TYR A 11 -7.54 -23.95 31.95
CA TYR A 11 -7.25 -23.90 33.38
C TYR A 11 -7.17 -22.46 33.95
N LYS A 12 -6.95 -21.45 33.13
CA LYS A 12 -6.93 -20.03 33.58
C LYS A 12 -8.26 -19.59 34.21
N ARG A 13 -9.36 -20.30 33.97
CA ARG A 13 -10.67 -20.00 34.58
C ARG A 13 -10.86 -20.56 35.99
N GLN A 14 -10.00 -21.47 36.47
CA GLN A 14 -10.19 -22.13 37.76
C GLN A 14 -9.32 -21.59 38.90
N GLY A 15 -8.39 -20.68 38.58
CA GLY A 15 -7.48 -20.09 39.55
C GLY A 15 -6.39 -21.04 40.05
N TYR A 16 -5.46 -20.51 40.85
CA TYR A 16 -4.42 -21.32 41.50
C TYR A 16 -4.99 -22.09 42.69
N HIS A 17 -4.64 -23.37 42.81
CA HIS A 17 -5.09 -24.22 43.89
C HIS A 17 -4.06 -25.30 44.24
N ILE A 18 -4.14 -25.80 45.46
CA ILE A 18 -3.37 -26.93 45.93
C ILE A 18 -4.23 -28.18 45.78
N GLU A 19 -3.78 -29.12 44.95
CA GLU A 19 -4.49 -30.35 44.70
C GLU A 19 -3.88 -31.51 45.50
N VAL A 20 -4.71 -32.21 46.27
CA VAL A 20 -4.29 -33.34 47.10
C VAL A 20 -5.18 -34.54 46.78
N ARG A 21 -4.65 -35.76 46.97
CA ARG A 21 -5.45 -37.00 46.84
C ARG A 21 -6.52 -37.05 47.94
N ALA A 22 -7.69 -37.63 47.63
CA ALA A 22 -8.81 -37.76 48.57
C ALA A 22 -8.42 -38.41 49.90
N LEU A 23 -7.37 -39.25 49.91
CA LEU A 23 -6.85 -39.93 51.12
C LEU A 23 -6.29 -38.93 52.16
N HIS A 24 -5.86 -37.75 51.74
CA HIS A 24 -5.25 -36.73 52.62
C HIS A 24 -6.16 -35.55 52.90
N ASP A 25 -7.43 -35.60 52.46
CA ASP A 25 -8.42 -34.54 52.58
C ASP A 25 -8.66 -34.14 54.07
N GLU A 26 -8.92 -35.11 54.92
CA GLU A 26 -9.17 -34.86 56.32
C GLU A 26 -8.01 -34.23 57.09
N SER A 27 -6.77 -34.58 56.74
CA SER A 27 -5.59 -34.02 57.39
C SER A 27 -5.37 -32.56 57.06
N LEU A 28 -5.81 -32.10 55.90
CA LEU A 28 -5.71 -30.66 55.49
C LEU A 28 -6.92 -29.85 55.94
N ARG A 29 -8.10 -30.45 56.05
CA ARG A 29 -9.28 -29.75 56.57
C ARG A 29 -9.13 -29.34 58.02
N ASN A 30 -8.33 -30.08 58.81
CA ASN A 30 -8.09 -29.80 60.22
C ASN A 30 -6.99 -28.74 60.44
N VAL A 31 -6.46 -28.13 59.38
CA VAL A 31 -5.47 -27.05 59.45
C VAL A 31 -6.11 -25.76 59.00
N ASP A 32 -6.22 -24.77 59.87
CA ASP A 32 -6.86 -23.46 59.60
C ASP A 32 -6.27 -22.67 58.45
N LEU A 33 -5.06 -23.05 57.99
CA LEU A 33 -4.36 -22.43 56.88
C LEU A 33 -5.02 -22.73 55.52
N PHE A 34 -5.65 -23.90 55.37
CA PHE A 34 -6.19 -24.38 54.09
C PHE A 34 -7.70 -24.19 54.02
N ILE A 35 -8.10 -23.49 52.97
CA ILE A 35 -9.50 -23.27 52.65
C ILE A 35 -9.94 -24.25 51.59
N HIS A 36 -10.87 -25.12 51.89
CA HIS A 36 -11.40 -26.10 50.96
C HIS A 36 -12.20 -25.40 49.85
N ARG A 37 -11.92 -25.72 48.59
CA ARG A 37 -12.65 -25.20 47.41
C ARG A 37 -13.57 -26.23 46.76
N GLN A 38 -13.08 -27.41 46.50
CA GLN A 38 -13.82 -28.43 45.75
C GLN A 38 -13.27 -29.81 46.03
N THR A 39 -14.14 -30.81 46.10
CA THR A 39 -13.79 -32.23 46.13
C THR A 39 -14.28 -32.90 44.86
N THR A 40 -13.43 -33.70 44.21
CA THR A 40 -13.72 -34.59 43.07
C THR A 40 -13.60 -36.03 43.55
N ALA A 41 -13.97 -37.00 42.75
CA ALA A 41 -13.91 -38.45 43.12
C ALA A 41 -12.48 -38.93 43.48
N GLN A 42 -11.42 -38.21 43.02
CA GLN A 42 -10.04 -38.63 43.24
C GLN A 42 -9.18 -37.62 43.99
N THR A 43 -9.55 -36.34 43.96
CA THR A 43 -8.75 -35.23 44.51
C THR A 43 -9.61 -34.20 45.20
N SER A 44 -9.01 -33.54 46.19
CA SER A 44 -9.57 -32.33 46.82
C SER A 44 -8.69 -31.13 46.54
N ARG A 45 -9.32 -29.98 46.33
CA ARG A 45 -8.67 -28.73 46.00
C ARG A 45 -8.81 -27.75 47.16
N PHE A 46 -7.67 -27.20 47.57
CA PHE A 46 -7.55 -26.24 48.62
C PHE A 46 -6.92 -24.95 48.11
N THR A 47 -7.14 -23.87 48.84
CA THR A 47 -6.42 -22.61 48.63
C THR A 47 -5.96 -22.08 49.99
N THR A 48 -5.12 -21.08 50.00
CA THR A 48 -4.76 -20.29 51.19
C THR A 48 -5.02 -18.83 50.96
N VAL A 49 -5.11 -18.03 52.02
CA VAL A 49 -5.25 -16.58 51.89
C VAL A 49 -4.09 -15.98 51.14
N GLU A 50 -2.87 -16.48 51.39
CA GLU A 50 -1.67 -16.03 50.68
C GLU A 50 -1.71 -16.36 49.18
N LEU A 51 -2.13 -17.58 48.83
CA LEU A 51 -2.26 -18.00 47.43
C LEU A 51 -3.28 -17.14 46.70
N ASN A 52 -4.41 -16.85 47.31
CA ASN A 52 -5.43 -15.95 46.71
C ASN A 52 -4.88 -14.53 46.54
N ASN A 53 -4.11 -14.01 47.50
CA ASN A 53 -3.50 -12.69 47.38
C ASN A 53 -2.51 -12.62 46.22
N VAL A 54 -1.66 -13.65 46.07
CA VAL A 54 -0.71 -13.73 44.93
C VAL A 54 -1.45 -13.87 43.61
N GLU A 55 -2.49 -14.68 43.54
CA GLU A 55 -3.36 -14.79 42.37
C GLU A 55 -3.95 -13.45 41.95
N ASN A 56 -4.52 -12.72 42.89
CA ASN A 56 -5.06 -11.38 42.65
C ASN A 56 -4.00 -10.38 42.19
N GLN A 57 -2.77 -10.47 42.76
CA GLN A 57 -1.66 -9.64 42.29
C GLN A 57 -1.25 -9.95 40.85
N ILE A 58 -1.20 -11.22 40.47
CA ILE A 58 -0.90 -11.62 39.10
C ILE A 58 -1.97 -11.11 38.13
N LEU A 59 -3.25 -11.34 38.45
CA LEU A 59 -4.37 -10.88 37.61
C LEU A 59 -4.37 -9.36 37.45
N ASN A 60 -4.24 -8.62 38.58
CA ASN A 60 -4.16 -7.16 38.53
C ASN A 60 -2.93 -6.65 37.78
N SER A 61 -1.81 -7.40 37.76
CA SER A 61 -0.62 -7.02 37.04
C SER A 61 -0.82 -7.12 35.52
N PHE A 62 -1.54 -8.13 35.04
CA PHE A 62 -1.92 -8.22 33.63
C PHE A 62 -2.82 -7.07 33.18
N GLU A 63 -3.85 -6.75 33.98
CA GLU A 63 -4.74 -5.63 33.67
C GLU A 63 -3.99 -4.28 33.64
N LYS A 64 -3.10 -4.09 34.62
CA LYS A 64 -2.25 -2.89 34.67
C LYS A 64 -1.32 -2.79 33.46
N ALA A 65 -0.68 -3.91 33.08
CA ALA A 65 0.21 -3.94 31.92
C ALA A 65 -0.57 -3.59 30.64
N LEU A 66 -1.72 -4.22 30.42
CA LEU A 66 -2.57 -3.94 29.26
C LEU A 66 -3.02 -2.46 29.22
N LYS A 67 -3.39 -1.92 30.37
CA LYS A 67 -3.78 -0.50 30.47
C LYS A 67 -2.62 0.42 30.06
N ILE A 68 -1.41 0.15 30.57
CA ILE A 68 -0.23 0.95 30.22
C ILE A 68 0.06 0.86 28.70
N GLU A 69 -0.02 -0.34 28.10
CA GLU A 69 0.16 -0.51 26.65
C GLU A 69 -0.87 0.30 25.85
N VAL A 70 -2.14 0.24 26.25
CA VAL A 70 -3.21 1.00 25.57
C VAL A 70 -3.00 2.52 25.75
N ASP A 71 -2.61 2.96 26.92
CA ASP A 71 -2.34 4.38 27.20
C ASP A 71 -1.17 4.90 26.34
N ILE A 72 -0.08 4.13 26.23
CA ILE A 72 1.07 4.45 25.37
C ILE A 72 0.66 4.47 23.90
N PHE A 73 -0.11 3.49 23.45
CA PHE A 73 -0.61 3.45 22.07
C PHE A 73 -1.46 4.69 21.73
N ASN A 74 -2.38 5.06 22.62
CA ASN A 74 -3.24 6.22 22.42
C ASN A 74 -2.45 7.54 22.42
N ASP A 75 -1.42 7.63 23.27
CA ASP A 75 -0.53 8.80 23.29
C ASP A 75 0.23 8.94 21.96
N PHE A 76 0.84 7.87 21.45
CA PHE A 76 1.48 7.89 20.15
C PHE A 76 0.52 8.20 19.00
N ALA A 77 -0.68 7.62 19.02
CA ALA A 77 -1.70 7.92 18.02
C ALA A 77 -2.06 9.40 18.01
N THR A 78 -2.23 10.00 19.21
CA THR A 78 -2.51 11.42 19.36
C THR A 78 -1.36 12.28 18.82
N GLN A 79 -0.12 11.97 19.18
CA GLN A 79 1.07 12.70 18.68
C GLN A 79 1.18 12.66 17.16
N ILE A 80 0.87 11.52 16.53
CA ILE A 80 0.88 11.39 15.05
C ILE A 80 -0.24 12.24 14.43
N ILE A 81 -1.44 12.21 15.01
CA ILE A 81 -2.58 13.01 14.52
C ILE A 81 -2.27 14.50 14.62
N ASP A 82 -1.70 14.95 15.73
CA ASP A 82 -1.32 16.35 15.93
C ASP A 82 -0.29 16.83 14.89
N LYS A 83 0.60 15.93 14.46
CA LYS A 83 1.59 16.18 13.40
C LYS A 83 1.07 15.90 11.98
N GLY A 84 -0.17 15.52 11.83
CA GLY A 84 -0.75 15.08 10.56
C GLY A 84 -0.57 16.08 9.42
N LYS A 85 -0.73 17.38 9.68
CA LYS A 85 -0.52 18.43 8.67
C LYS A 85 0.94 18.53 8.21
N GLU A 86 1.89 18.43 9.15
CA GLU A 86 3.32 18.46 8.83
C GLU A 86 3.72 17.24 8.00
N ILE A 87 3.25 16.05 8.41
CA ILE A 87 3.48 14.79 7.70
C ILE A 87 2.90 14.86 6.27
N LEU A 88 1.68 15.38 6.11
CA LEU A 88 1.06 15.55 4.79
C LEU A 88 1.87 16.49 3.90
N ASN A 89 2.34 17.63 4.42
CA ASN A 89 3.15 18.57 3.66
C ASN A 89 4.49 17.94 3.21
N ILE A 90 5.13 17.17 4.06
CA ILE A 90 6.34 16.43 3.72
C ILE A 90 6.05 15.40 2.62
N ALA A 91 4.97 14.65 2.75
CA ALA A 91 4.57 13.66 1.76
C ALA A 91 4.29 14.29 0.39
N LEU A 92 3.63 15.45 0.34
CA LEU A 92 3.41 16.21 -0.90
C LEU A 92 4.73 16.66 -1.53
N SER A 93 5.64 17.22 -0.74
CA SER A 93 6.95 17.66 -1.25
C SER A 93 7.79 16.49 -1.78
N ILE A 94 7.77 15.35 -1.11
CA ILE A 94 8.43 14.13 -1.59
C ILE A 94 7.81 13.64 -2.90
N SER A 95 6.48 13.68 -3.01
CA SER A 95 5.76 13.28 -4.23
C SER A 95 6.12 14.16 -5.42
N GLU A 96 6.20 15.48 -5.24
CA GLU A 96 6.63 16.42 -6.28
C GLU A 96 8.08 16.16 -6.72
N LEU A 97 8.96 15.87 -5.76
CA LEU A 97 10.35 15.54 -6.05
C LEU A 97 10.48 14.23 -6.83
N ASP A 98 9.72 13.20 -6.44
CA ASP A 98 9.70 11.89 -7.09
C ASP A 98 9.24 11.99 -8.55
N ILE A 99 8.14 12.72 -8.80
CA ILE A 99 7.66 13.01 -10.17
C ILE A 99 8.74 13.76 -10.96
N SER A 100 9.36 14.76 -10.38
CA SER A 100 10.40 15.55 -11.06
C SER A 100 11.61 14.71 -11.44
N ILE A 101 12.05 13.83 -10.56
CA ILE A 101 13.14 12.88 -10.82
C ILE A 101 12.75 11.90 -11.93
N MET A 102 11.54 11.37 -11.90
CA MET A 102 11.03 10.46 -12.91
C MET A 102 11.03 11.13 -14.30
N VAL A 103 10.48 12.36 -14.39
CA VAL A 103 10.43 13.12 -15.65
C VAL A 103 11.82 13.44 -16.16
N ALA A 104 12.74 13.89 -15.30
CA ALA A 104 14.13 14.16 -15.65
C ALA A 104 14.85 12.91 -16.18
N ASN A 105 14.65 11.77 -15.51
CA ASN A 105 15.24 10.51 -15.93
C ASN A 105 14.70 10.04 -17.30
N GLN A 106 13.40 10.16 -17.54
CA GLN A 106 12.78 9.88 -18.83
C GLN A 106 13.36 10.77 -19.93
N SER A 107 13.51 12.06 -19.65
CA SER A 107 14.07 13.03 -20.59
C SER A 107 15.50 12.64 -21.01
N VAL A 108 16.37 12.37 -20.04
CA VAL A 108 17.78 12.06 -20.31
C VAL A 108 17.95 10.67 -20.93
N CYS A 109 17.35 9.64 -20.33
CA CYS A 109 17.60 8.26 -20.77
C CYS A 109 16.87 7.87 -22.06
N ARG A 110 15.76 8.55 -22.38
CA ARG A 110 14.92 8.21 -23.55
C ARG A 110 14.79 9.34 -24.55
N ASN A 111 15.55 10.41 -24.40
CA ASN A 111 15.50 11.58 -25.29
C ASN A 111 14.06 12.12 -25.45
N TYR A 112 13.35 12.29 -24.33
CA TYR A 112 12.04 12.93 -24.36
C TYR A 112 12.22 14.43 -24.27
N THR A 113 11.33 15.18 -24.93
CA THR A 113 11.39 16.63 -25.05
C THR A 113 10.28 17.30 -24.25
N CYS A 114 10.53 18.50 -23.74
CA CYS A 114 9.50 19.31 -23.11
C CYS A 114 8.54 19.84 -24.19
N PRO A 115 7.24 19.49 -24.15
CA PRO A 115 6.29 20.02 -25.13
C PRO A 115 5.95 21.48 -24.83
N SER A 116 5.67 22.24 -25.88
CA SER A 116 5.06 23.56 -25.76
C SER A 116 3.55 23.43 -25.80
N ILE A 117 2.86 23.93 -24.78
CA ILE A 117 1.39 23.99 -24.78
C ILE A 117 0.98 25.35 -25.31
N VAL A 118 0.11 25.33 -26.34
CA VAL A 118 -0.36 26.54 -27.03
C VAL A 118 -1.89 26.67 -26.93
N GLU A 119 -2.40 27.90 -26.94
CA GLU A 119 -3.85 28.14 -26.87
C GLU A 119 -4.58 27.78 -28.18
N GLU A 120 -3.86 27.82 -29.28
CA GLU A 120 -4.43 27.49 -30.60
C GLU A 120 -4.68 25.98 -30.71
N LYS A 121 -5.82 25.60 -31.33
CA LYS A 121 -6.11 24.22 -31.65
C LYS A 121 -5.18 23.73 -32.78
N SER A 122 -4.04 23.21 -32.39
CA SER A 122 -3.04 22.66 -33.29
C SER A 122 -2.36 21.45 -32.66
N LEU A 123 -1.87 20.56 -33.47
CA LEU A 123 -1.07 19.41 -33.07
C LEU A 123 0.11 19.32 -34.02
N GLU A 124 1.28 19.76 -33.56
CA GLU A 124 2.54 19.62 -34.29
C GLU A 124 3.46 18.71 -33.48
N ILE A 125 3.68 17.52 -33.97
CA ILE A 125 4.62 16.54 -33.41
C ILE A 125 5.63 16.22 -34.50
N ILE A 126 6.89 16.47 -34.25
CA ILE A 126 7.99 16.13 -35.13
C ILE A 126 8.83 15.03 -34.48
N GLY A 127 9.16 13.99 -35.25
CA GLY A 127 9.94 12.87 -34.75
C GLY A 127 9.23 12.09 -33.64
N GLY A 128 7.91 12.00 -33.69
CA GLY A 128 7.11 11.33 -32.67
C GLY A 128 7.40 9.83 -32.61
N ARG A 129 7.39 9.28 -31.38
CA ARG A 129 7.65 7.86 -31.11
C ARG A 129 6.59 7.31 -30.18
N HIS A 130 6.29 6.03 -30.30
CA HIS A 130 5.34 5.37 -29.43
C HIS A 130 6.07 4.88 -28.16
N PRO A 131 5.80 5.42 -26.96
CA PRO A 131 6.62 5.18 -25.78
C PRO A 131 6.76 3.70 -25.39
N VAL A 132 5.71 2.92 -25.55
CA VAL A 132 5.71 1.49 -25.19
C VAL A 132 6.35 0.64 -26.31
N VAL A 133 6.00 0.90 -27.57
CA VAL A 133 6.52 0.11 -28.70
C VAL A 133 8.01 0.37 -28.90
N GLU A 134 8.46 1.61 -28.80
CA GLU A 134 9.87 1.97 -28.85
C GLU A 134 10.68 1.20 -27.79
N GLN A 135 10.17 1.14 -26.56
CA GLN A 135 10.82 0.39 -25.49
C GLN A 135 10.90 -1.11 -25.78
N GLN A 136 9.83 -1.70 -26.31
CA GLN A 136 9.83 -3.13 -26.69
C GLN A 136 10.79 -3.42 -27.86
N MET A 137 10.85 -2.53 -28.82
CA MET A 137 11.77 -2.66 -29.96
C MET A 137 13.23 -2.51 -29.54
N SER A 138 13.53 -1.59 -28.62
CA SER A 138 14.87 -1.42 -28.07
C SER A 138 15.38 -2.67 -27.36
N LEU A 139 14.51 -3.39 -26.63
CA LEU A 139 14.86 -4.68 -26.00
C LEU A 139 15.17 -5.77 -27.04
N SER A 140 14.72 -5.61 -28.27
CA SER A 140 14.94 -6.53 -29.42
C SER A 140 15.99 -6.02 -30.37
N GLU A 141 16.81 -5.04 -29.99
CA GLU A 141 17.84 -4.39 -30.82
C GLU A 141 17.30 -3.81 -32.16
N LYS A 142 16.02 -3.43 -32.17
CA LYS A 142 15.36 -2.80 -33.31
C LYS A 142 15.15 -1.32 -33.06
N SER A 143 15.31 -0.48 -34.07
CA SER A 143 15.02 0.95 -34.00
C SER A 143 13.54 1.23 -34.33
N PHE A 144 12.94 2.16 -33.59
CA PHE A 144 11.61 2.68 -33.90
C PHE A 144 11.72 3.72 -35.02
N ILE A 145 10.81 3.68 -35.99
CA ILE A 145 10.75 4.67 -37.08
C ILE A 145 9.93 5.88 -36.57
N PHE A 146 10.52 7.05 -36.58
CA PHE A 146 9.92 8.30 -36.17
C PHE A 146 8.81 8.73 -37.13
N ASN A 147 7.77 9.33 -36.59
CA ASN A 147 6.62 9.77 -37.36
C ASN A 147 6.19 11.19 -36.96
N ASP A 148 5.93 12.02 -37.95
CA ASP A 148 5.43 13.36 -37.76
C ASP A 148 3.89 13.37 -37.74
N CYS A 149 3.31 14.33 -37.03
CA CYS A 149 1.88 14.60 -37.07
C CYS A 149 1.66 16.12 -37.03
N ILE A 150 1.15 16.70 -38.12
CA ILE A 150 0.93 18.14 -38.19
C ILE A 150 -0.53 18.40 -38.57
N LEU A 151 -1.32 18.76 -37.57
CA LEU A 151 -2.71 19.19 -37.72
C LEU A 151 -2.82 20.65 -37.29
N ASN A 152 -3.33 21.49 -38.15
CA ASN A 152 -3.45 22.94 -37.90
C ASN A 152 -4.77 23.48 -38.48
N LYS A 153 -5.01 24.78 -38.45
CA LYS A 153 -6.24 25.40 -38.94
C LYS A 153 -6.53 25.14 -40.43
N LYS A 154 -5.50 24.82 -41.23
CA LYS A 154 -5.66 24.53 -42.66
C LYS A 154 -5.88 23.05 -42.91
N ASP A 155 -5.16 22.20 -42.15
CA ASP A 155 -5.16 20.76 -42.29
C ASP A 155 -5.68 20.10 -41.04
N LEU A 156 -7.02 20.02 -40.92
CA LEU A 156 -7.71 19.50 -39.73
C LEU A 156 -7.90 17.98 -39.77
N ILE A 157 -7.79 17.37 -40.91
CA ILE A 157 -8.09 15.94 -41.10
C ILE A 157 -6.97 15.29 -41.93
N TRP A 158 -6.44 14.21 -41.39
CA TRP A 158 -5.54 13.33 -42.14
C TRP A 158 -6.20 12.00 -42.44
N LEU A 159 -6.15 11.58 -43.71
CA LEU A 159 -6.58 10.26 -44.15
C LEU A 159 -5.38 9.33 -44.15
N ILE A 160 -5.35 8.37 -43.25
CA ILE A 160 -4.26 7.41 -43.08
C ILE A 160 -4.67 6.08 -43.71
N THR A 161 -4.02 5.70 -44.81
CA THR A 161 -4.27 4.44 -45.52
C THR A 161 -3.07 3.52 -45.43
N GLY A 162 -3.26 2.25 -45.72
CA GLY A 162 -2.19 1.24 -45.76
C GLY A 162 -2.68 -0.17 -45.40
N PRO A 163 -1.85 -1.19 -45.62
CA PRO A 163 -2.23 -2.57 -45.34
C PRO A 163 -2.47 -2.83 -43.84
N ASN A 164 -3.13 -3.95 -43.55
CA ASN A 164 -3.28 -4.39 -42.17
C ASN A 164 -1.90 -4.68 -41.56
N MET A 165 -1.75 -4.41 -40.24
CA MET A 165 -0.48 -4.55 -39.51
C MET A 165 0.66 -3.58 -39.93
N ALA A 166 0.41 -2.59 -40.79
CA ALA A 166 1.39 -1.58 -41.19
C ALA A 166 1.63 -0.48 -40.12
N GLY A 167 1.14 -0.62 -38.89
CA GLY A 167 1.38 0.35 -37.82
C GLY A 167 0.38 1.50 -37.73
N LYS A 168 -0.70 1.53 -38.53
CA LYS A 168 -1.72 2.59 -38.46
C LYS A 168 -2.27 2.83 -37.04
N SER A 169 -2.67 1.77 -36.36
CA SER A 169 -3.17 1.86 -35.00
C SER A 169 -2.11 2.29 -33.99
N THR A 170 -0.86 1.90 -34.21
CA THR A 170 0.29 2.33 -33.41
C THR A 170 0.51 3.82 -33.56
N TYR A 171 0.46 4.34 -34.78
CA TYR A 171 0.59 5.77 -35.07
C TYR A 171 -0.52 6.60 -34.40
N LEU A 172 -1.77 6.17 -34.49
CA LEU A 172 -2.89 6.87 -33.84
C LEU A 172 -2.73 6.90 -32.32
N ARG A 173 -2.37 5.76 -31.72
CA ARG A 173 -2.13 5.67 -30.27
C ARG A 173 -0.92 6.47 -29.83
N GLN A 174 0.16 6.50 -30.63
CA GLN A 174 1.33 7.32 -30.39
C GLN A 174 0.93 8.80 -30.20
N ASN A 175 0.19 9.37 -31.16
CA ASN A 175 -0.21 10.77 -31.08
C ASN A 175 -1.14 11.04 -29.91
N ALA A 176 -2.08 10.15 -29.62
CA ALA A 176 -2.96 10.27 -28.45
C ALA A 176 -2.18 10.24 -27.13
N LEU A 177 -1.20 9.33 -27.00
CA LEU A 177 -0.37 9.24 -25.79
C LEU A 177 0.51 10.49 -25.62
N ILE A 178 1.10 11.01 -26.71
CA ILE A 178 1.90 12.24 -26.67
C ILE A 178 1.05 13.41 -26.17
N VAL A 179 -0.17 13.55 -26.66
CA VAL A 179 -1.09 14.62 -26.21
C VAL A 179 -1.44 14.46 -24.72
N ILE A 180 -1.76 13.23 -24.29
CA ILE A 180 -2.07 12.96 -22.87
C ILE A 180 -0.88 13.28 -21.98
N MET A 181 0.32 12.83 -22.35
CA MET A 181 1.55 13.11 -21.59
C MET A 181 1.82 14.62 -21.51
N ALA A 182 1.71 15.34 -22.62
CA ALA A 182 1.93 16.77 -22.66
C ALA A 182 0.94 17.55 -21.77
N GLN A 183 -0.34 17.22 -21.83
CA GLN A 183 -1.36 17.87 -21.00
C GLN A 183 -1.30 17.46 -19.53
N ALA A 184 -0.67 16.34 -19.22
CA ALA A 184 -0.34 15.95 -17.84
C ALA A 184 0.94 16.65 -17.30
N GLY A 185 1.60 17.50 -18.09
CA GLY A 185 2.84 18.18 -17.70
C GLY A 185 4.09 17.32 -17.82
N LEU A 186 4.03 16.22 -18.55
CA LEU A 186 5.15 15.31 -18.74
C LEU A 186 5.94 15.66 -20.03
N PHE A 187 7.21 15.26 -20.08
CA PHE A 187 7.98 15.25 -21.32
C PHE A 187 7.49 14.16 -22.25
N VAL A 188 7.63 14.38 -23.55
CA VAL A 188 7.05 13.54 -24.59
C VAL A 188 8.09 12.91 -25.51
N PRO A 189 7.86 11.69 -26.03
CA PRO A 189 8.75 11.00 -26.95
C PRO A 189 8.66 11.61 -28.36
N ALA A 190 9.25 12.77 -28.54
CA ALA A 190 9.32 13.48 -29.82
C ALA A 190 10.59 14.34 -29.87
N GLU A 191 11.00 14.76 -31.07
CA GLU A 191 12.06 15.76 -31.23
C GLU A 191 11.54 17.16 -30.92
N LYS A 192 10.29 17.44 -31.32
CA LYS A 192 9.57 18.68 -31.03
C LYS A 192 8.08 18.41 -30.91
N ALA A 193 7.41 19.07 -29.97
CA ALA A 193 5.97 19.00 -29.83
C ALA A 193 5.38 20.36 -29.44
N ASN A 194 4.48 20.89 -30.30
CA ASN A 194 3.63 22.04 -30.00
C ASN A 194 2.18 21.55 -29.99
N ILE A 195 1.53 21.60 -28.86
CA ILE A 195 0.25 20.93 -28.65
C ILE A 195 -0.76 21.91 -28.10
N GLY A 196 -1.89 22.04 -28.82
CA GLY A 196 -3.05 22.79 -28.33
C GLY A 196 -3.72 22.07 -27.16
N VAL A 197 -4.50 22.81 -26.38
CA VAL A 197 -5.31 22.21 -25.32
C VAL A 197 -6.52 21.52 -25.91
N PHE A 198 -6.64 20.22 -25.64
CA PHE A 198 -7.73 19.36 -26.09
C PHE A 198 -8.58 18.93 -24.91
N ASP A 199 -9.91 19.13 -25.01
CA ASP A 199 -10.85 18.72 -23.99
C ASP A 199 -11.13 17.21 -23.99
N LYS A 200 -11.01 16.57 -25.17
CA LYS A 200 -11.35 15.15 -25.37
C LYS A 200 -10.47 14.51 -26.42
N ILE A 201 -10.11 13.28 -26.20
CA ILE A 201 -9.37 12.42 -27.15
C ILE A 201 -10.20 11.15 -27.33
N PHE A 202 -10.50 10.80 -28.56
CA PHE A 202 -11.19 9.55 -28.90
C PHE A 202 -10.30 8.71 -29.80
N SER A 203 -10.12 7.45 -29.45
CA SER A 203 -9.41 6.47 -30.30
C SER A 203 -10.27 5.25 -30.45
N LEU A 204 -10.59 4.92 -31.70
CA LEU A 204 -11.32 3.71 -32.06
C LEU A 204 -10.35 2.76 -32.78
N SER A 205 -10.15 1.58 -32.22
CA SER A 205 -9.44 0.48 -32.89
C SER A 205 -10.46 -0.57 -33.31
N LEU A 206 -10.70 -0.71 -34.59
CA LEU A 206 -11.47 -1.83 -35.12
C LEU A 206 -10.63 -3.10 -34.97
N ILE A 207 -10.99 -3.92 -34.01
CA ILE A 207 -10.51 -5.32 -33.96
C ILE A 207 -11.37 -6.05 -34.98
N HIS A 208 -10.76 -6.53 -36.06
CA HIS A 208 -11.47 -7.43 -36.94
C HIS A 208 -11.80 -8.72 -36.17
N ILE A 209 -13.08 -8.95 -36.06
CA ILE A 209 -13.63 -10.25 -35.65
C ILE A 209 -13.40 -11.25 -36.77
#